data_81351a98716735e610289c5133f181fb
#
_entry.id   81351a98716735e610289c5133f181fb
#
_cell.length_a   1.000
_cell.length_b   1.000
_cell.length_c   1.000
_cell.angle_alpha   90.00
_cell.angle_beta   90.00
_cell.angle_gamma   90.00
#
_symmetry.space_group_name_H-M   'P 1'
#
loop_
_entity.id
_entity.type
_entity.pdbx_description
1 polymer ?
#
loop_
_entity_poly.entity_id
_entity_poly.type
_entity_poly.pdbx_seq_one_letter_code
_entity_poly.pdbx_strand_id
1 'polypeptide(L)'
;DAIYLGGKTFGARAYAGNFSNEELKEVVNYAHLYGVKIYITVNTIIYNTEVDELIKYIEYLYKIGVDALIMQDIGMISLVRKVFPNMEVHASTQCHNHNNEGIKLLKELGVTRIVLDREMSLEEIENIDVDIEKEVFIHGALCNCYSGCCLFSFMNGGRSGNRGECTQVCRLPFKLIKNGEYVNNESKYLLSTKELNTINNFNKLLDSNIVSFKIEGRMKSPSYVGYVTRIYRKLLDSYSNRISSKEEDNLKILFNREFTNGYLFKDKVMNIESSNHRGLDIGKVIDVNKKKIKMKIENLLEKPLW
;
A
#
# COMPACT_ATOMS: atom_id res chain seq x y z
N ASP A 1 9.80 4.64 12.47
CA ASP A 1 8.94 4.38 13.62
C ASP A 1 8.47 2.92 13.63
N ALA A 2 7.90 2.42 12.49
CA ALA A 2 7.47 1.04 12.36
C ALA A 2 7.65 0.52 10.94
N ILE A 3 7.81 -0.80 10.80
CA ILE A 3 7.85 -1.51 9.52
C ILE A 3 6.76 -2.59 9.52
N TYR A 4 5.94 -2.64 8.46
CA TYR A 4 5.05 -3.78 8.27
C TYR A 4 5.61 -4.73 7.22
N LEU A 5 5.52 -6.03 7.49
CA LEU A 5 5.99 -7.09 6.60
C LEU A 5 5.07 -8.31 6.67
N GLY A 6 5.33 -9.31 5.86
CA GLY A 6 4.56 -10.55 5.81
C GLY A 6 5.44 -11.77 5.93
N GLY A 7 4.94 -12.73 6.68
CA GLY A 7 5.43 -14.09 6.64
C GLY A 7 4.94 -14.85 5.39
N LYS A 8 5.39 -16.09 5.25
CA LYS A 8 5.04 -16.96 4.10
C LYS A 8 3.55 -17.31 4.03
N THR A 9 2.84 -17.26 5.15
CA THR A 9 1.42 -17.63 5.27
C THR A 9 0.56 -16.45 5.68
N PHE A 10 -0.74 -16.51 5.38
CA PHE A 10 -1.80 -15.58 5.80
C PHE A 10 -1.65 -14.11 5.41
N GLY A 11 -0.71 -13.78 4.53
CA GLY A 11 -0.49 -12.40 4.06
C GLY A 11 -1.10 -12.12 2.69
N ALA A 12 -1.73 -10.95 2.50
CA ALA A 12 -2.35 -10.53 1.24
C ALA A 12 -1.35 -10.13 0.12
N ARG A 13 -0.15 -10.67 0.14
CA ARG A 13 0.89 -10.52 -0.89
C ARG A 13 1.66 -11.84 -1.04
N ALA A 14 0.97 -12.90 -1.48
CA ALA A 14 1.54 -14.25 -1.60
C ALA A 14 2.81 -14.29 -2.47
N TYR A 15 2.89 -13.44 -3.49
CA TYR A 15 4.02 -13.39 -4.43
C TYR A 15 5.12 -12.36 -4.06
N ALA A 16 5.07 -11.74 -2.89
CA ALA A 16 6.17 -10.91 -2.40
C ALA A 16 7.31 -11.77 -1.85
N GLY A 17 8.51 -11.19 -1.71
CA GLY A 17 9.60 -11.78 -0.93
C GLY A 17 9.22 -11.84 0.56
N ASN A 18 8.44 -12.86 0.94
CA ASN A 18 7.95 -13.04 2.30
C ASN A 18 8.97 -13.78 3.17
N PHE A 19 9.03 -13.41 4.43
CA PHE A 19 10.00 -13.91 5.40
C PHE A 19 9.61 -15.30 5.94
N SER A 20 10.61 -16.17 6.14
CA SER A 20 10.45 -17.40 6.93
C SER A 20 10.28 -17.05 8.42
N ASN A 21 9.91 -18.03 9.23
CA ASN A 21 9.79 -17.83 10.67
C ASN A 21 11.12 -17.43 11.31
N GLU A 22 12.23 -18.05 10.89
CA GLU A 22 13.58 -17.75 11.34
C GLU A 22 13.98 -16.31 10.98
N GLU A 23 13.76 -15.92 9.72
CA GLU A 23 14.02 -14.56 9.25
C GLU A 23 13.15 -13.52 9.98
N LEU A 24 11.88 -13.82 10.29
CA LEU A 24 11.03 -12.95 11.08
C LEU A 24 11.63 -12.69 12.47
N LYS A 25 12.11 -13.73 13.15
CA LYS A 25 12.76 -13.59 14.46
C LYS A 25 14.00 -12.70 14.39
N GLU A 26 14.84 -12.87 13.37
CA GLU A 26 16.03 -12.05 13.17
C GLU A 26 15.64 -10.59 12.90
N VAL A 27 14.66 -10.34 12.03
CA VAL A 27 14.20 -8.99 11.69
C VAL A 27 13.58 -8.28 12.89
N VAL A 28 12.76 -8.97 13.71
CA VAL A 28 12.19 -8.38 14.94
C VAL A 28 13.30 -7.96 15.88
N ASN A 29 14.23 -8.86 16.18
CA ASN A 29 15.36 -8.56 17.07
C ASN A 29 16.20 -7.37 16.54
N TYR A 30 16.50 -7.37 15.24
CA TYR A 30 17.28 -6.31 14.61
C TYR A 30 16.55 -4.96 14.65
N ALA A 31 15.26 -4.92 14.31
CA ALA A 31 14.47 -3.69 14.33
C ALA A 31 14.36 -3.09 15.73
N HIS A 32 14.14 -3.94 16.73
CA HIS A 32 14.03 -3.50 18.13
C HIS A 32 15.32 -2.89 18.68
N LEU A 33 16.51 -3.29 18.19
CA LEU A 33 17.78 -2.63 18.55
C LEU A 33 17.80 -1.14 18.15
N TYR A 34 17.00 -0.77 17.13
CA TYR A 34 16.88 0.61 16.65
C TYR A 34 15.59 1.28 17.11
N GLY A 35 14.82 0.68 18.01
CA GLY A 35 13.56 1.20 18.49
C GLY A 35 12.45 1.22 17.41
N VAL A 36 12.56 0.37 16.37
CA VAL A 36 11.60 0.27 15.27
C VAL A 36 10.64 -0.88 15.52
N LYS A 37 9.34 -0.60 15.53
CA LYS A 37 8.29 -1.60 15.71
C LYS A 37 8.10 -2.46 14.46
N ILE A 38 7.71 -3.72 14.66
CA ILE A 38 7.39 -4.66 13.58
C ILE A 38 5.93 -5.07 13.64
N TYR A 39 5.20 -4.84 12.52
CA TYR A 39 3.83 -5.25 12.34
C TYR A 39 3.73 -6.34 11.28
N ILE A 40 3.13 -7.48 11.63
CA ILE A 40 3.00 -8.61 10.71
C ILE A 40 1.62 -8.64 10.08
N THR A 41 1.60 -8.75 8.74
CA THR A 41 0.33 -8.90 8.02
C THR A 41 -0.19 -10.33 8.11
N VAL A 42 -1.37 -10.48 8.72
CA VAL A 42 -2.20 -11.69 8.78
C VAL A 42 -3.57 -11.30 8.22
N ASN A 43 -3.55 -10.75 7.01
CA ASN A 43 -4.67 -9.98 6.45
C ASN A 43 -5.30 -10.65 5.24
N THR A 44 -5.55 -11.94 5.35
CA THR A 44 -6.38 -12.73 4.44
C THR A 44 -7.63 -13.23 5.16
N ILE A 45 -8.68 -13.58 4.40
CA ILE A 45 -9.82 -14.33 4.94
C ILE A 45 -9.36 -15.76 5.21
N ILE A 46 -9.77 -16.33 6.34
CA ILE A 46 -9.30 -17.61 6.85
C ILE A 46 -10.37 -18.69 6.64
N TYR A 47 -9.99 -19.84 6.09
CA TYR A 47 -10.87 -21.00 6.04
C TYR A 47 -10.92 -21.70 7.39
N ASN A 48 -12.04 -22.35 7.73
CA ASN A 48 -12.18 -23.07 8.99
C ASN A 48 -11.08 -24.11 9.21
N THR A 49 -10.58 -24.72 8.14
CA THR A 49 -9.49 -25.70 8.18
C THR A 49 -8.11 -25.12 8.47
N GLU A 50 -7.96 -23.79 8.39
CA GLU A 50 -6.70 -23.06 8.60
C GLU A 50 -6.58 -22.48 10.02
N VAL A 51 -7.67 -22.54 10.82
CA VAL A 51 -7.72 -21.85 12.13
C VAL A 51 -6.64 -22.35 13.09
N ASP A 52 -6.43 -23.66 13.19
CA ASP A 52 -5.42 -24.23 14.08
C ASP A 52 -3.97 -23.84 13.66
N GLU A 53 -3.72 -23.79 12.36
CA GLU A 53 -2.43 -23.35 11.82
C GLU A 53 -2.22 -21.85 12.08
N LEU A 54 -3.26 -21.04 11.88
CA LEU A 54 -3.24 -19.62 12.18
C LEU A 54 -2.90 -19.34 13.65
N ILE A 55 -3.56 -20.04 14.59
CA ILE A 55 -3.32 -19.83 16.03
C ILE A 55 -1.88 -20.18 16.40
N LYS A 56 -1.34 -21.31 15.88
CA LYS A 56 0.06 -21.68 16.09
C LYS A 56 1.04 -20.62 15.52
N TYR A 57 0.72 -20.08 14.36
CA TYR A 57 1.51 -19.02 13.75
C TYR A 57 1.48 -17.75 14.58
N ILE A 58 0.31 -17.33 15.06
CA ILE A 58 0.19 -16.14 15.91
C ILE A 58 0.87 -16.35 17.27
N GLU A 59 0.79 -17.55 17.85
CA GLU A 59 1.53 -17.89 19.07
C GLU A 59 3.05 -17.74 18.85
N TYR A 60 3.55 -18.17 17.68
CA TYR A 60 4.93 -17.97 17.31
C TYR A 60 5.30 -16.49 17.21
N LEU A 61 4.49 -15.69 16.49
CA LEU A 61 4.70 -14.24 16.37
C LEU A 61 4.70 -13.53 17.72
N TYR A 62 3.80 -13.93 18.61
CA TYR A 62 3.74 -13.41 19.97
C TYR A 62 5.03 -13.72 20.77
N LYS A 63 5.53 -14.97 20.68
CA LYS A 63 6.75 -15.41 21.37
C LYS A 63 8.02 -14.72 20.88
N ILE A 64 8.12 -14.36 19.61
CA ILE A 64 9.27 -13.63 19.06
C ILE A 64 9.19 -12.11 19.27
N GLY A 65 8.10 -11.60 19.88
CA GLY A 65 7.95 -10.20 20.26
C GLY A 65 7.48 -9.27 19.15
N VAL A 66 6.65 -9.76 18.21
CA VAL A 66 5.99 -8.90 17.20
C VAL A 66 5.10 -7.88 17.91
N ASP A 67 5.18 -6.61 17.51
CA ASP A 67 4.49 -5.51 18.18
C ASP A 67 2.99 -5.47 17.86
N ALA A 68 2.58 -5.77 16.61
CA ALA A 68 1.17 -5.82 16.25
C ALA A 68 0.90 -6.75 15.04
N LEU A 69 -0.32 -7.21 14.93
CA LEU A 69 -0.84 -7.93 13.77
C LEU A 69 -1.74 -7.01 12.95
N ILE A 70 -1.58 -7.02 11.63
CA ILE A 70 -2.51 -6.36 10.71
C ILE A 70 -3.45 -7.42 10.15
N MET A 71 -4.72 -7.41 10.57
CA MET A 71 -5.68 -8.48 10.30
C MET A 71 -6.88 -7.99 9.48
N GLN A 72 -7.54 -8.93 8.77
CA GLN A 72 -8.74 -8.67 7.98
C GLN A 72 -9.96 -9.43 8.52
N ASP A 73 -9.79 -10.69 8.87
CA ASP A 73 -10.90 -11.58 9.24
C ASP A 73 -11.44 -11.21 10.62
N ILE A 74 -12.71 -10.76 10.66
CA ILE A 74 -13.36 -10.27 11.89
C ILE A 74 -13.51 -11.39 12.93
N GLY A 75 -13.82 -12.62 12.50
CA GLY A 75 -13.89 -13.77 13.38
C GLY A 75 -12.56 -14.09 14.03
N MET A 76 -11.49 -14.02 13.24
CA MET A 76 -10.12 -14.26 13.72
C MET A 76 -9.62 -13.10 14.58
N ILE A 77 -9.96 -11.84 14.29
CA ILE A 77 -9.69 -10.71 15.17
C ILE A 77 -10.28 -10.96 16.56
N SER A 78 -11.57 -11.33 16.62
CA SER A 78 -12.25 -11.65 17.87
C SER A 78 -11.58 -12.81 18.62
N LEU A 79 -11.20 -13.88 17.90
CA LEU A 79 -10.54 -15.05 18.49
C LEU A 79 -9.15 -14.69 19.05
N VAL A 80 -8.34 -13.98 18.25
CA VAL A 80 -6.98 -13.57 18.65
C VAL A 80 -7.01 -12.67 19.86
N ARG A 81 -7.92 -11.69 19.93
CA ARG A 81 -8.06 -10.81 21.09
C ARG A 81 -8.49 -11.55 22.37
N LYS A 82 -9.19 -12.67 22.24
CA LYS A 82 -9.55 -13.54 23.39
C LYS A 82 -8.39 -14.42 23.84
N VAL A 83 -7.63 -15.01 22.88
CA VAL A 83 -6.55 -15.96 23.17
C VAL A 83 -5.25 -15.23 23.55
N PHE A 84 -4.95 -14.09 22.90
CA PHE A 84 -3.77 -13.27 23.11
C PHE A 84 -4.16 -11.82 23.46
N PRO A 85 -4.68 -11.56 24.67
CA PRO A 85 -5.22 -10.24 25.03
C PRO A 85 -4.19 -9.10 24.99
N ASN A 86 -2.89 -9.41 25.08
CA ASN A 86 -1.80 -8.44 25.01
C ASN A 86 -1.27 -8.22 23.58
N MET A 87 -1.70 -9.03 22.58
CA MET A 87 -1.31 -8.82 21.19
C MET A 87 -2.08 -7.64 20.61
N GLU A 88 -1.37 -6.63 20.16
CA GLU A 88 -1.97 -5.49 19.48
C GLU A 88 -2.48 -5.90 18.09
N VAL A 89 -3.69 -5.46 17.74
CA VAL A 89 -4.32 -5.78 16.45
C VAL A 89 -4.72 -4.49 15.75
N HIS A 90 -4.24 -4.32 14.52
CA HIS A 90 -4.63 -3.27 13.61
C HIS A 90 -5.58 -3.84 12.54
N ALA A 91 -6.72 -3.22 12.32
CA ALA A 91 -7.62 -3.61 11.23
C ALA A 91 -7.00 -3.21 9.88
N SER A 92 -6.82 -4.20 9.01
CA SER A 92 -6.34 -3.97 7.64
C SER A 92 -7.31 -3.09 6.86
N THR A 93 -6.82 -2.33 5.88
CA THR A 93 -7.69 -1.68 4.88
C THR A 93 -8.63 -2.69 4.19
N GLN A 94 -8.28 -3.97 4.16
CA GLN A 94 -9.15 -5.02 3.62
C GLN A 94 -10.39 -5.34 4.48
N CYS A 95 -10.51 -4.81 5.70
CA CYS A 95 -11.75 -4.84 6.48
C CYS A 95 -12.81 -3.85 5.96
N HIS A 96 -12.48 -3.03 4.96
CA HIS A 96 -13.36 -2.01 4.41
C HIS A 96 -13.75 -0.95 5.45
N ASN A 97 -12.73 -0.27 5.97
CA ASN A 97 -12.83 0.67 7.11
C ASN A 97 -13.17 2.09 6.60
N HIS A 98 -14.45 2.40 6.39
CA HIS A 98 -14.88 3.66 5.78
C HIS A 98 -16.06 4.36 6.48
N ASN A 99 -16.61 3.78 7.55
CA ASN A 99 -17.74 4.38 8.27
C ASN A 99 -17.67 4.13 9.77
N ASN A 100 -18.35 4.99 10.52
CA ASN A 100 -18.35 4.95 11.97
C ASN A 100 -18.84 3.62 12.56
N GLU A 101 -19.87 3.00 12.01
CA GLU A 101 -20.46 1.78 12.58
C GLU A 101 -19.52 0.58 12.46
N GLY A 102 -18.89 0.38 11.28
CA GLY A 102 -17.90 -0.66 11.09
C GLY A 102 -16.66 -0.48 11.98
N ILE A 103 -16.18 0.77 12.09
CA ILE A 103 -15.02 1.12 12.91
C ILE A 103 -15.33 0.92 14.41
N LYS A 104 -16.53 1.27 14.85
CA LYS A 104 -16.99 1.06 16.22
C LYS A 104 -17.04 -0.42 16.59
N LEU A 105 -17.57 -1.26 15.68
CA LEU A 105 -17.53 -2.71 15.87
C LEU A 105 -16.10 -3.24 16.02
N LEU A 106 -15.17 -2.80 15.18
CA LEU A 106 -13.77 -3.21 15.28
C LEU A 106 -13.12 -2.77 16.60
N LYS A 107 -13.41 -1.55 17.06
CA LYS A 107 -12.99 -1.08 18.39
C LYS A 107 -13.54 -1.96 19.52
N GLU A 108 -14.82 -2.33 19.47
CA GLU A 108 -15.46 -3.23 20.43
C GLU A 108 -14.82 -4.63 20.43
N LEU A 109 -14.33 -5.11 19.29
CA LEU A 109 -13.55 -6.34 19.17
C LEU A 109 -12.10 -6.23 19.69
N GLY A 110 -11.69 -5.04 20.14
CA GLY A 110 -10.37 -4.79 20.73
C GLY A 110 -9.28 -4.40 19.71
N VAL A 111 -9.67 -3.94 18.52
CA VAL A 111 -8.73 -3.33 17.57
C VAL A 111 -8.29 -1.97 18.12
N THR A 112 -7.00 -1.67 18.03
CA THR A 112 -6.39 -0.43 18.53
C THR A 112 -6.13 0.60 17.46
N ARG A 113 -5.92 0.15 16.20
CA ARG A 113 -5.69 1.01 15.04
C ARG A 113 -6.45 0.51 13.82
N ILE A 114 -6.96 1.44 13.03
CA ILE A 114 -7.60 1.14 11.74
C ILE A 114 -6.76 1.70 10.59
N VAL A 115 -6.51 0.86 9.58
CA VAL A 115 -5.98 1.32 8.29
C VAL A 115 -7.17 1.64 7.40
N LEU A 116 -7.40 2.92 7.18
CA LEU A 116 -8.55 3.44 6.44
C LEU A 116 -8.49 3.05 4.95
N ASP A 117 -9.65 3.05 4.34
CA ASP A 117 -9.79 2.76 2.91
C ASP A 117 -9.11 3.82 2.06
N ARG A 118 -8.47 3.39 0.96
CA ARG A 118 -7.72 4.29 0.06
C ARG A 118 -8.63 5.19 -0.76
N GLU A 119 -9.89 4.83 -0.88
CA GLU A 119 -10.93 5.55 -1.61
C GLU A 119 -11.59 6.68 -0.81
N MET A 120 -11.27 6.83 0.47
CA MET A 120 -11.78 7.92 1.31
C MET A 120 -11.09 9.25 1.02
N SER A 121 -11.86 10.32 1.08
CA SER A 121 -11.35 11.70 1.11
C SER A 121 -10.92 12.10 2.53
N LEU A 122 -10.06 13.13 2.64
CA LEU A 122 -9.64 13.65 3.94
C LEU A 122 -10.85 14.15 4.77
N GLU A 123 -11.81 14.79 4.11
CA GLU A 123 -13.06 15.26 4.74
C GLU A 123 -13.87 14.10 5.36
N GLU A 124 -14.01 12.96 4.65
CA GLU A 124 -14.67 11.77 5.19
C GLU A 124 -13.91 11.17 6.37
N ILE A 125 -12.57 11.18 6.33
CA ILE A 125 -11.72 10.71 7.43
C ILE A 125 -11.84 11.57 8.67
N GLU A 126 -11.91 12.89 8.51
CA GLU A 126 -12.09 13.83 9.62
C GLU A 126 -13.46 13.70 10.27
N ASN A 127 -14.47 13.28 9.52
CA ASN A 127 -15.84 13.00 10.01
C ASN A 127 -15.98 11.64 10.73
N ILE A 128 -14.92 10.84 10.83
CA ILE A 128 -14.95 9.62 11.66
C ILE A 128 -14.90 10.02 13.13
N ASP A 129 -16.03 9.85 13.81
CA ASP A 129 -16.25 10.19 15.23
C ASP A 129 -16.09 8.96 16.14
N VAL A 130 -15.04 8.18 15.92
CA VAL A 130 -14.67 7.05 16.79
C VAL A 130 -13.27 7.31 17.30
N ASP A 131 -13.11 7.32 18.61
CA ASP A 131 -11.80 7.46 19.28
C ASP A 131 -11.00 6.17 19.12
N ILE A 132 -10.24 6.08 18.01
CA ILE A 132 -9.36 5.00 17.64
C ILE A 132 -8.23 5.57 16.77
N GLU A 133 -7.04 4.98 16.82
CA GLU A 133 -5.93 5.39 15.97
C GLU A 133 -6.25 5.18 14.48
N LYS A 134 -6.09 6.24 13.69
CA LYS A 134 -6.33 6.24 12.23
C LYS A 134 -5.01 6.21 11.49
N GLU A 135 -4.86 5.25 10.57
CA GLU A 135 -3.71 5.11 9.67
C GLU A 135 -4.16 5.25 8.22
N VAL A 136 -3.46 6.05 7.43
CA VAL A 136 -3.75 6.25 6.00
C VAL A 136 -2.54 5.98 5.12
N PHE A 137 -2.78 5.51 3.90
CA PHE A 137 -1.74 5.45 2.89
C PHE A 137 -1.43 6.84 2.36
N ILE A 138 -0.13 7.18 2.30
CA ILE A 138 0.36 8.48 1.83
C ILE A 138 1.20 8.38 0.56
N HIS A 139 1.73 7.19 0.24
CA HIS A 139 2.57 6.97 -0.94
C HIS A 139 2.48 5.54 -1.45
N GLY A 140 2.57 5.37 -2.78
CA GLY A 140 2.68 4.08 -3.45
C GLY A 140 1.44 3.67 -4.21
N ALA A 141 1.31 2.38 -4.50
CA ALA A 141 0.28 1.85 -5.39
C ALA A 141 -1.15 2.05 -4.87
N LEU A 142 -2.00 2.66 -5.69
CA LEU A 142 -3.44 2.68 -5.50
C LEU A 142 -4.11 1.43 -6.08
N CYS A 143 -5.24 1.05 -5.49
CA CYS A 143 -6.14 0.02 -5.99
C CYS A 143 -7.34 0.67 -6.69
N ASN A 144 -7.85 0.04 -7.76
CA ASN A 144 -9.04 0.52 -8.46
C ASN A 144 -10.35 0.06 -7.82
N CYS A 145 -10.30 -1.02 -7.03
CA CYS A 145 -11.48 -1.58 -6.36
C CYS A 145 -11.61 -1.02 -4.95
N TYR A 146 -12.80 -1.05 -4.42
CA TYR A 146 -13.04 -0.87 -2.99
C TYR A 146 -12.17 -1.82 -2.18
N SER A 147 -11.58 -1.30 -1.12
CA SER A 147 -10.64 -2.02 -0.28
C SER A 147 -11.27 -3.31 0.28
N GLY A 148 -10.59 -4.45 0.10
CA GLY A 148 -11.08 -5.76 0.55
C GLY A 148 -12.19 -6.42 -0.28
N CYS A 149 -12.76 -5.75 -1.30
CA CYS A 149 -13.95 -6.22 -2.01
C CYS A 149 -13.68 -6.69 -3.45
N CYS A 150 -12.41 -6.83 -3.87
CA CYS A 150 -12.07 -7.16 -5.26
C CYS A 150 -12.25 -8.65 -5.57
N LEU A 151 -13.13 -8.94 -6.53
CA LEU A 151 -13.33 -10.27 -7.11
C LEU A 151 -12.74 -10.41 -8.52
N PHE A 152 -12.10 -9.39 -9.07
CA PHE A 152 -11.72 -9.36 -10.49
C PHE A 152 -10.73 -10.46 -10.87
N SER A 153 -9.70 -10.69 -10.06
CA SER A 153 -8.74 -11.78 -10.31
C SER A 153 -9.39 -13.15 -10.17
N PHE A 154 -10.35 -13.32 -9.26
CA PHE A 154 -11.07 -14.56 -9.07
C PHE A 154 -11.96 -14.88 -10.28
N MET A 155 -12.74 -13.92 -10.74
CA MET A 155 -13.61 -14.08 -11.91
C MET A 155 -12.83 -14.32 -13.21
N ASN A 156 -11.62 -13.78 -13.32
CA ASN A 156 -10.78 -13.89 -14.53
C ASN A 156 -9.83 -15.12 -14.53
N GLY A 157 -9.62 -15.79 -13.42
CA GLY A 157 -8.63 -16.86 -13.35
C GLY A 157 -8.61 -17.66 -12.04
N GLY A 158 -9.68 -17.61 -11.23
CA GLY A 158 -9.82 -18.37 -10.00
C GLY A 158 -8.93 -17.92 -8.83
N ARG A 159 -8.13 -16.85 -8.98
CA ARG A 159 -7.19 -16.37 -7.97
C ARG A 159 -7.82 -15.29 -7.10
N SER A 160 -7.84 -15.50 -5.79
CA SER A 160 -8.43 -14.53 -4.86
C SER A 160 -7.48 -13.39 -4.50
N GLY A 161 -7.81 -12.16 -4.90
CA GLY A 161 -7.10 -10.97 -4.46
C GLY A 161 -7.14 -10.77 -2.94
N ASN A 162 -8.23 -11.20 -2.29
CA ASN A 162 -8.42 -11.12 -0.83
C ASN A 162 -7.62 -12.19 -0.07
N ARG A 163 -7.05 -13.16 -0.79
CA ARG A 163 -6.12 -14.15 -0.24
C ARG A 163 -4.68 -13.98 -0.76
N GLY A 164 -4.37 -12.76 -1.24
CA GLY A 164 -3.00 -12.39 -1.63
C GLY A 164 -2.60 -12.73 -3.06
N GLU A 165 -3.51 -13.27 -3.88
CA GLU A 165 -3.22 -13.78 -5.23
C GLU A 165 -3.69 -12.85 -6.36
N CYS A 166 -3.75 -11.54 -6.09
CA CYS A 166 -4.15 -10.55 -7.07
C CYS A 166 -3.25 -10.59 -8.32
N THR A 167 -3.83 -10.84 -9.49
CA THR A 167 -3.13 -10.88 -10.78
C THR A 167 -3.06 -9.53 -11.48
N GLN A 168 -3.54 -8.46 -10.83
CA GLN A 168 -3.55 -7.09 -11.36
C GLN A 168 -4.27 -6.95 -12.72
N VAL A 169 -5.37 -7.68 -12.93
CA VAL A 169 -6.18 -7.61 -14.18
C VAL A 169 -6.55 -6.17 -14.54
N CYS A 170 -6.84 -5.32 -13.55
CA CYS A 170 -7.14 -3.89 -13.76
C CYS A 170 -5.99 -3.10 -14.42
N ARG A 171 -4.78 -3.66 -14.51
CA ARG A 171 -3.61 -3.07 -15.18
C ARG A 171 -3.48 -3.49 -16.65
N LEU A 172 -4.37 -4.33 -17.15
CA LEU A 172 -4.41 -4.73 -18.55
C LEU A 172 -5.14 -3.69 -19.40
N PRO A 173 -4.86 -3.62 -20.71
CA PRO A 173 -5.60 -2.75 -21.61
C PRO A 173 -6.97 -3.34 -21.95
N PHE A 174 -7.99 -2.49 -21.96
CA PHE A 174 -9.37 -2.85 -22.27
C PHE A 174 -9.95 -1.98 -23.38
N LYS A 175 -10.95 -2.53 -24.09
CA LYS A 175 -11.86 -1.77 -24.97
C LYS A 175 -13.17 -1.56 -24.26
N LEU A 176 -13.70 -0.34 -24.33
CA LEU A 176 -15.02 -0.03 -23.79
C LEU A 176 -16.09 -0.38 -24.83
N ILE A 177 -17.11 -1.13 -24.40
CA ILE A 177 -18.28 -1.47 -25.21
C ILE A 177 -19.50 -0.78 -24.59
N LYS A 178 -20.30 -0.12 -25.43
CA LYS A 178 -21.58 0.46 -25.06
C LYS A 178 -22.65 0.02 -26.07
N ASN A 179 -23.73 -0.56 -25.61
CA ASN A 179 -24.84 -1.08 -26.47
C ASN A 179 -24.36 -2.07 -27.56
N GLY A 180 -23.33 -2.89 -27.26
CA GLY A 180 -22.76 -3.87 -28.19
C GLY A 180 -21.71 -3.31 -29.18
N GLU A 181 -21.45 -2.01 -29.15
CA GLU A 181 -20.47 -1.35 -30.04
C GLU A 181 -19.24 -0.87 -29.28
N TYR A 182 -18.08 -0.90 -29.93
CA TYR A 182 -16.86 -0.33 -29.36
C TYR A 182 -16.92 1.19 -29.31
N VAL A 183 -16.76 1.76 -28.12
CA VAL A 183 -16.69 3.22 -27.91
C VAL A 183 -15.34 3.77 -28.39
N ASN A 184 -14.29 2.96 -28.30
CA ASN A 184 -12.96 3.29 -28.78
C ASN A 184 -12.36 2.12 -29.56
N ASN A 185 -11.65 2.41 -30.65
CA ASN A 185 -11.04 1.39 -31.51
C ASN A 185 -9.77 0.79 -30.90
N GLU A 186 -9.08 1.53 -30.01
CA GLU A 186 -7.86 1.11 -29.37
C GLU A 186 -8.10 0.65 -27.93
N SER A 187 -7.33 -0.37 -27.50
CA SER A 187 -7.32 -0.79 -26.12
C SER A 187 -6.55 0.22 -25.27
N LYS A 188 -7.14 0.62 -24.12
CA LYS A 188 -6.53 1.56 -23.17
C LYS A 188 -6.56 0.98 -21.75
N TYR A 189 -5.71 1.51 -20.87
CA TYR A 189 -5.61 1.07 -19.47
C TYR A 189 -6.71 1.69 -18.59
N LEU A 190 -7.95 1.47 -18.96
CA LEU A 190 -9.14 2.18 -18.43
C LEU A 190 -9.27 2.07 -16.90
N LEU A 191 -8.74 1.01 -16.30
CA LEU A 191 -8.82 0.70 -14.87
C LEU A 191 -7.47 0.84 -14.15
N SER A 192 -6.42 1.30 -14.84
CA SER A 192 -5.09 1.43 -14.23
C SER A 192 -4.97 2.74 -13.45
N THR A 193 -4.68 2.63 -12.16
CA THR A 193 -4.47 3.80 -11.30
C THR A 193 -3.03 4.31 -11.38
N LYS A 194 -2.87 5.61 -11.14
CA LYS A 194 -1.60 6.28 -10.87
C LYS A 194 -1.01 5.82 -9.53
N GLU A 195 0.18 6.29 -9.18
CA GLU A 195 0.78 6.12 -7.86
C GLU A 195 0.37 7.28 -6.94
N LEU A 196 -0.03 6.93 -5.71
CA LEU A 196 -0.30 7.92 -4.68
C LEU A 196 0.99 8.64 -4.29
N ASN A 197 0.92 9.96 -4.21
CA ASN A 197 1.99 10.82 -3.70
C ASN A 197 1.36 12.07 -3.08
N THR A 198 1.35 12.14 -1.75
CA THR A 198 0.70 13.23 -1.01
C THR A 198 1.67 14.33 -0.56
N ILE A 199 2.92 14.32 -1.03
CA ILE A 199 3.98 15.24 -0.57
C ILE A 199 3.49 16.69 -0.57
N ASN A 200 2.89 17.14 -1.68
CA ASN A 200 2.46 18.55 -1.83
C ASN A 200 1.30 18.95 -0.89
N ASN A 201 0.62 18.01 -0.28
CA ASN A 201 -0.47 18.23 0.66
C ASN A 201 -0.19 17.60 2.03
N PHE A 202 1.06 17.20 2.31
CA PHE A 202 1.39 16.42 3.51
C PHE A 202 1.12 17.21 4.80
N ASN A 203 1.31 18.53 4.80
CA ASN A 203 0.96 19.38 5.93
C ASN A 203 -0.53 19.29 6.33
N LYS A 204 -1.44 19.17 5.36
CA LYS A 204 -2.87 18.98 5.65
C LYS A 204 -3.16 17.67 6.38
N LEU A 205 -2.38 16.62 6.08
CA LEU A 205 -2.48 15.35 6.79
C LEU A 205 -1.92 15.46 8.20
N LEU A 206 -0.87 16.26 8.41
CA LEU A 206 -0.29 16.54 9.73
C LEU A 206 -1.26 17.32 10.63
N ASP A 207 -2.07 18.19 10.03
CA ASP A 207 -3.06 19.02 10.74
C ASP A 207 -4.36 18.25 11.08
N SER A 208 -4.52 17.03 10.54
CA SER A 208 -5.72 16.21 10.71
C SER A 208 -5.67 15.31 11.95
N ASN A 209 -6.73 14.55 12.17
CA ASN A 209 -6.81 13.56 13.24
C ASN A 209 -6.17 12.18 12.90
N ILE A 210 -5.29 12.15 11.89
CA ILE A 210 -4.54 10.96 11.46
C ILE A 210 -3.25 10.87 12.29
N VAL A 211 -2.99 9.70 12.86
CA VAL A 211 -1.82 9.49 13.74
C VAL A 211 -0.75 8.60 13.12
N SER A 212 -1.06 7.92 12.01
CA SER A 212 -0.12 7.01 11.35
C SER A 212 -0.16 7.16 9.83
N PHE A 213 1.02 7.27 9.22
CA PHE A 213 1.21 7.47 7.78
C PHE A 213 1.89 6.25 7.17
N LYS A 214 1.19 5.58 6.23
CA LYS A 214 1.62 4.33 5.64
C LYS A 214 2.15 4.49 4.22
N ILE A 215 3.33 3.92 3.97
CA ILE A 215 3.95 3.86 2.64
C ILE A 215 3.80 2.44 2.11
N GLU A 216 3.17 2.27 0.92
CA GLU A 216 3.09 0.98 0.26
C GLU A 216 4.39 0.68 -0.49
N GLY A 217 5.13 -0.33 -0.04
CA GLY A 217 6.44 -0.67 -0.59
C GLY A 217 6.74 -2.17 -0.68
N ARG A 218 5.84 -3.08 -0.29
CA ARG A 218 6.10 -4.54 -0.20
C ARG A 218 6.53 -5.19 -1.51
N MET A 219 6.11 -4.65 -2.65
CA MET A 219 6.48 -5.14 -3.99
C MET A 219 7.51 -4.24 -4.69
N LYS A 220 8.19 -3.39 -3.94
CA LYS A 220 9.18 -2.43 -4.45
C LYS A 220 10.60 -2.80 -3.99
N SER A 221 11.60 -2.16 -4.60
CA SER A 221 13.00 -2.34 -4.20
C SER A 221 13.28 -1.74 -2.82
N PRO A 222 14.30 -2.24 -2.11
CA PRO A 222 14.77 -1.63 -0.85
C PRO A 222 15.11 -0.14 -0.99
N SER A 223 15.73 0.25 -2.13
CA SER A 223 16.06 1.66 -2.43
C SER A 223 14.81 2.54 -2.51
N TYR A 224 13.73 2.04 -3.11
CA TYR A 224 12.45 2.75 -3.12
C TYR A 224 11.92 2.98 -1.70
N VAL A 225 11.85 1.92 -0.89
CA VAL A 225 11.31 2.01 0.47
C VAL A 225 12.14 2.97 1.32
N GLY A 226 13.46 2.82 1.30
CA GLY A 226 14.37 3.68 2.05
C GLY A 226 14.29 5.15 1.63
N TYR A 227 14.27 5.41 0.33
CA TYR A 227 14.22 6.79 -0.18
C TYR A 227 12.89 7.47 0.11
N VAL A 228 11.76 6.83 -0.18
CA VAL A 228 10.42 7.37 0.10
C VAL A 228 10.26 7.65 1.60
N THR A 229 10.65 6.71 2.45
CA THR A 229 10.59 6.87 3.91
C THR A 229 11.43 8.06 4.38
N ARG A 230 12.65 8.21 3.85
CA ARG A 230 13.53 9.35 4.16
C ARG A 230 12.88 10.69 3.80
N ILE A 231 12.23 10.78 2.65
CA ILE A 231 11.53 12.01 2.23
C ILE A 231 10.40 12.35 3.19
N TYR A 232 9.51 11.40 3.49
CA TYR A 232 8.40 11.67 4.42
C TYR A 232 8.88 11.93 5.86
N ARG A 233 9.95 11.27 6.31
CA ARG A 233 10.57 11.56 7.61
C ARG A 233 11.09 13.01 7.67
N LYS A 234 11.81 13.45 6.64
CA LYS A 234 12.27 14.83 6.50
C LYS A 234 11.11 15.84 6.55
N LEU A 235 10.02 15.55 5.82
CA LEU A 235 8.85 16.41 5.77
C LEU A 235 8.13 16.47 7.12
N LEU A 236 8.01 15.37 7.80
CA LEU A 236 7.41 15.27 9.13
C LEU A 236 8.22 16.06 10.16
N ASP A 237 9.55 15.89 10.19
CA ASP A 237 10.44 16.57 11.13
C ASP A 237 10.52 18.08 10.90
N SER A 238 10.38 18.53 9.65
CA SER A 238 10.41 19.95 9.27
C SER A 238 9.03 20.60 9.18
N TYR A 239 7.95 19.84 9.41
CA TYR A 239 6.58 20.29 9.21
C TYR A 239 6.37 20.96 7.84
N SER A 240 6.82 20.30 6.78
CA SER A 240 6.88 20.84 5.43
C SER A 240 6.13 19.97 4.42
N ASN A 241 5.78 20.56 3.29
CA ASN A 241 5.23 19.88 2.11
C ASN A 241 6.09 20.11 0.86
N ARG A 242 7.34 20.55 1.03
CA ARG A 242 8.22 20.89 -0.09
C ARG A 242 9.45 20.00 -0.14
N ILE A 243 9.73 19.53 -1.33
CA ILE A 243 10.96 18.80 -1.69
C ILE A 243 11.65 19.55 -2.83
N SER A 244 12.94 19.31 -3.01
CA SER A 244 13.69 19.85 -4.15
C SER A 244 13.30 19.12 -5.45
N SER A 245 13.53 19.77 -6.59
CA SER A 245 13.33 19.14 -7.91
C SER A 245 14.12 17.84 -8.06
N LYS A 246 15.34 17.79 -7.54
CA LYS A 246 16.16 16.58 -7.52
C LYS A 246 15.53 15.44 -6.71
N GLU A 247 14.94 15.74 -5.57
CA GLU A 247 14.21 14.75 -4.75
C GLU A 247 12.98 14.23 -5.50
N GLU A 248 12.25 15.11 -6.18
CA GLU A 248 11.10 14.73 -7.01
C GLU A 248 11.51 13.84 -8.19
N ASP A 249 12.59 14.19 -8.90
CA ASP A 249 13.12 13.39 -10.00
C ASP A 249 13.59 12.01 -9.53
N ASN A 250 14.24 11.92 -8.38
CA ASN A 250 14.63 10.65 -7.78
C ASN A 250 13.41 9.77 -7.46
N LEU A 251 12.31 10.32 -6.97
CA LEU A 251 11.06 9.57 -6.77
C LEU A 251 10.52 9.02 -8.09
N LYS A 252 10.57 9.81 -9.19
CA LYS A 252 10.16 9.37 -10.52
C LYS A 252 11.07 8.27 -11.07
N ILE A 253 12.39 8.37 -10.86
CA ILE A 253 13.38 7.37 -11.28
C ILE A 253 13.16 6.05 -10.54
N LEU A 254 12.89 6.10 -9.23
CA LEU A 254 12.68 4.90 -8.42
C LEU A 254 11.45 4.14 -8.83
N PHE A 255 10.31 4.81 -8.91
CA PHE A 255 9.09 4.24 -9.49
C PHE A 255 7.98 5.30 -9.63
N ASN A 256 7.44 5.44 -10.84
CA ASN A 256 6.20 6.19 -11.04
C ASN A 256 5.36 5.64 -12.20
N ARG A 257 4.03 5.70 -12.07
CA ARG A 257 3.01 5.51 -13.12
C ARG A 257 2.21 6.79 -13.31
N GLU A 258 2.84 7.94 -13.23
CA GLU A 258 2.33 9.25 -12.88
C GLU A 258 1.86 9.32 -11.42
N PHE A 259 2.05 10.49 -10.80
CA PHE A 259 1.62 10.73 -9.43
C PHE A 259 0.23 11.35 -9.36
N THR A 260 -0.46 11.07 -8.26
CA THR A 260 -1.75 11.67 -7.91
C THR A 260 -1.81 11.85 -6.40
N ASN A 261 -2.55 12.86 -5.93
CA ASN A 261 -2.88 13.01 -4.52
C ASN A 261 -3.98 12.02 -4.06
N GLY A 262 -4.50 11.21 -4.98
CA GLY A 262 -5.49 10.18 -4.70
C GLY A 262 -6.87 10.72 -4.34
N TYR A 263 -7.70 9.83 -3.85
CA TYR A 263 -9.03 10.16 -3.35
C TYR A 263 -8.96 11.07 -2.11
N LEU A 264 -7.90 10.99 -1.31
CA LEU A 264 -7.68 11.88 -0.15
C LEU A 264 -7.91 13.36 -0.49
N PHE A 265 -7.50 13.78 -1.68
CA PHE A 265 -7.64 15.16 -2.16
C PHE A 265 -8.52 15.26 -3.41
N LYS A 266 -9.40 14.27 -3.64
CA LYS A 266 -10.39 14.26 -4.76
C LYS A 266 -9.71 14.46 -6.13
N ASP A 267 -8.48 13.94 -6.29
CA ASP A 267 -7.68 14.06 -7.52
C ASP A 267 -7.97 12.92 -8.52
N LYS A 268 -7.66 13.13 -9.80
CA LYS A 268 -7.81 12.12 -10.84
C LYS A 268 -6.82 10.98 -10.65
N VAL A 269 -7.33 9.79 -10.38
CA VAL A 269 -6.51 8.61 -10.02
C VAL A 269 -6.17 7.70 -11.19
N MET A 270 -6.87 7.77 -12.33
CA MET A 270 -6.65 6.86 -13.47
C MET A 270 -5.57 7.36 -14.42
N ASN A 271 -4.71 6.43 -14.87
CA ASN A 271 -3.80 6.60 -16.00
C ASN A 271 -4.21 5.65 -17.13
N ILE A 272 -4.92 6.18 -18.12
CA ILE A 272 -5.45 5.38 -19.24
C ILE A 272 -4.43 5.10 -20.34
N GLU A 273 -3.27 5.74 -20.31
CA GLU A 273 -2.25 5.64 -21.37
C GLU A 273 -1.18 4.60 -21.04
N SER A 274 -0.92 4.32 -19.76
CA SER A 274 0.11 3.37 -19.36
C SER A 274 -0.16 2.75 -17.99
N SER A 275 0.16 1.47 -17.83
CA SER A 275 0.17 0.77 -16.54
C SER A 275 1.58 0.54 -15.99
N ASN A 276 2.61 0.86 -16.76
CA ASN A 276 4.01 0.56 -16.46
C ASN A 276 4.72 1.72 -15.74
N HIS A 277 5.87 1.39 -15.17
CA HIS A 277 6.83 2.39 -14.70
C HIS A 277 7.31 3.26 -15.87
N ARG A 278 7.22 4.58 -15.71
CA ARG A 278 7.57 5.57 -16.76
C ARG A 278 8.98 6.14 -16.59
N GLY A 279 9.54 6.07 -15.39
CA GLY A 279 10.82 6.72 -15.07
C GLY A 279 10.74 8.24 -15.15
N LEU A 280 11.86 8.84 -15.50
CA LEU A 280 12.01 10.28 -15.79
C LEU A 280 12.25 10.46 -17.29
N ASP A 281 11.59 11.43 -17.89
CA ASP A 281 11.84 11.83 -19.27
C ASP A 281 13.20 12.57 -19.34
N ILE A 282 14.15 12.00 -20.04
CA ILE A 282 15.52 12.53 -20.16
C ILE A 282 15.80 13.21 -21.50
N GLY A 283 14.92 13.05 -22.48
CA GLY A 283 15.11 13.66 -23.79
C GLY A 283 14.42 12.92 -24.93
N LYS A 284 14.71 13.36 -26.16
CA LYS A 284 14.08 12.85 -27.38
C LYS A 284 15.08 12.12 -28.25
N VAL A 285 14.67 10.98 -28.80
CA VAL A 285 15.39 10.28 -29.83
C VAL A 285 15.28 11.08 -31.15
N ILE A 286 16.39 11.47 -31.71
CA ILE A 286 16.47 12.26 -32.97
C ILE A 286 16.96 11.46 -34.18
N ASP A 287 17.66 10.35 -33.93
CA ASP A 287 18.14 9.47 -35.01
C ASP A 287 18.38 8.05 -34.46
N VAL A 288 18.09 7.05 -35.29
CA VAL A 288 18.30 5.63 -34.96
C VAL A 288 18.94 4.93 -36.14
N ASN A 289 20.12 4.35 -35.95
CA ASN A 289 20.71 3.41 -36.90
C ASN A 289 20.92 2.04 -36.23
N LYS A 290 21.24 1.01 -37.03
CA LYS A 290 21.32 -0.40 -36.54
C LYS A 290 22.20 -0.65 -35.30
N LYS A 291 23.05 0.30 -34.92
CA LYS A 291 24.02 0.14 -33.80
C LYS A 291 24.03 1.30 -32.80
N LYS A 292 23.39 2.42 -33.11
CA LYS A 292 23.47 3.64 -32.29
C LYS A 292 22.13 4.37 -32.27
N ILE A 293 21.77 4.91 -31.09
CA ILE A 293 20.67 5.81 -30.90
C ILE A 293 21.25 7.19 -30.59
N LYS A 294 20.87 8.21 -31.35
CA LYS A 294 21.21 9.60 -31.07
C LYS A 294 20.06 10.27 -30.38
N MET A 295 20.33 10.86 -29.21
CA MET A 295 19.33 11.52 -28.40
C MET A 295 19.69 12.99 -28.19
N LYS A 296 18.67 13.84 -28.18
CA LYS A 296 18.77 15.18 -27.62
C LYS A 296 18.39 15.08 -26.15
N ILE A 297 19.38 15.26 -25.27
CA ILE A 297 19.17 15.23 -23.81
C ILE A 297 18.64 16.59 -23.40
N GLU A 298 17.51 16.60 -22.69
CA GLU A 298 16.84 17.79 -22.15
C GLU A 298 17.03 17.88 -20.64
N ASN A 299 17.17 16.73 -19.96
CA ASN A 299 17.40 16.62 -18.51
C ASN A 299 18.65 15.76 -18.24
N LEU A 300 19.68 16.33 -17.64
CA LEU A 300 20.87 15.59 -17.22
C LEU A 300 20.56 14.81 -15.93
N LEU A 301 20.73 13.49 -15.98
CA LEU A 301 20.68 12.66 -14.79
C LEU A 301 21.98 12.83 -14.00
N GLU A 302 21.90 13.44 -12.81
CA GLU A 302 22.95 13.28 -11.82
C GLU A 302 22.87 11.87 -11.22
N LYS A 303 24.03 11.31 -10.79
CA LYS A 303 24.03 10.01 -10.11
C LYS A 303 23.08 10.03 -8.90
N PRO A 304 22.20 9.02 -8.76
CA PRO A 304 21.37 8.90 -7.56
C PRO A 304 22.23 8.84 -6.30
N LEU A 305 21.78 9.48 -5.22
CA LEU A 305 22.48 9.51 -3.92
C LEU A 305 22.06 8.30 -3.05
N TRP A 306 22.33 7.06 -3.51
CA TRP A 306 22.22 5.83 -2.71
C TRP A 306 23.32 4.85 -3.06
#